data_34c3c2eeeefff942101611898a4dfb48
#
_entry.id   34c3c2eeeefff942101611898a4dfb48
#
_cell.length_a   1.000
_cell.length_b   1.000
_cell.length_c   1.000
_cell.angle_alpha   90.00
_cell.angle_beta   90.00
_cell.angle_gamma   90.00
#
_symmetry.space_group_name_H-M   'P 1'
#
loop_
_entity.id
_entity.type
_entity.pdbx_description
1 polymer ?
#
loop_
_entity_poly.entity_id
_entity_poly.type
_entity_poly.pdbx_seq_one_letter_code
_entity_poly.pdbx_strand_id
1 'polypeptide(L)'
;MLNYIKNLFGNNTEYKGQDVEDINVIWLHGANQSSLSFRYLQTKTQFSKEIMINYSSMDRFYDNLDMITEQCQNRGPHFVVGHSMGGLYALHLTKYLRVIGGVSISTPFRGSSTADWAKYIVPSYPLFKDIGRKSDPIKQANEIELNIPWTQIVSTTGSVPYHNGPNDGVVTLASMTHRTDMEYIEVPHTHYETMCSDQVAKIVAERYSHVLKEVH
;
A
#
# COMPACT_ATOMS: atom_id res chain seq x y z
N MET A 1 -8.09 2.40 26.30
CA MET A 1 -8.00 2.26 24.84
C MET A 1 -8.88 3.29 24.12
N LEU A 2 -10.15 3.51 24.51
CA LEU A 2 -10.97 4.61 23.95
C LEU A 2 -10.35 6.01 24.13
N ASN A 3 -9.56 6.24 25.18
CA ASN A 3 -8.92 7.54 25.45
C ASN A 3 -7.70 7.83 24.55
N TYR A 4 -7.11 6.83 23.91
CA TYR A 4 -5.97 7.02 23.01
C TYR A 4 -6.41 7.65 21.68
N ILE A 5 -7.59 7.26 21.20
CA ILE A 5 -8.17 7.81 19.95
C ILE A 5 -8.65 9.26 20.15
N LYS A 6 -9.12 9.62 21.36
CA LYS A 6 -9.57 10.99 21.67
C LYS A 6 -8.45 12.04 21.63
N ASN A 7 -7.20 11.63 21.85
CA ASN A 7 -6.05 12.56 21.87
C ASN A 7 -5.44 12.80 20.48
N LEU A 8 -5.78 12.01 19.47
CA LEU A 8 -5.28 12.16 18.10
C LEU A 8 -6.11 13.14 17.26
N PHE A 9 -7.35 13.42 17.66
CA PHE A 9 -8.25 14.30 16.92
C PHE A 9 -8.80 15.38 17.87
N GLY A 10 -8.07 16.47 18.02
CA GLY A 10 -8.53 17.62 18.78
C GLY A 10 -9.82 18.17 18.20
N ASN A 11 -10.89 18.01 18.91
CA ASN A 11 -12.11 18.74 19.18
C ASN A 11 -13.31 17.81 19.32
N ASN A 12 -14.00 17.99 20.45
CA ASN A 12 -15.20 17.28 20.90
C ASN A 12 -16.32 17.25 19.85
N THR A 13 -16.40 16.19 19.08
CA THR A 13 -17.66 15.64 18.60
C THR A 13 -17.79 14.26 19.22
N GLU A 14 -18.81 14.06 20.05
CA GLU A 14 -19.21 12.73 20.52
C GLU A 14 -19.47 11.86 19.29
N TYR A 15 -18.50 11.01 18.94
CA TYR A 15 -18.71 9.91 18.03
C TYR A 15 -19.62 8.89 18.72
N LYS A 16 -20.92 9.02 18.53
CA LYS A 16 -21.86 7.89 18.72
C LYS A 16 -21.33 6.77 17.84
N GLY A 17 -21.13 5.58 18.41
CA GLY A 17 -20.50 4.44 17.79
C GLY A 17 -20.91 4.29 16.33
N GLN A 18 -19.97 4.59 15.43
CA GLN A 18 -20.14 4.25 14.03
C GLN A 18 -19.97 2.74 13.93
N ASP A 19 -20.95 2.09 13.35
CA ASP A 19 -20.91 0.67 13.07
C ASP A 19 -19.63 0.35 12.26
N VAL A 20 -18.89 -0.68 12.68
CA VAL A 20 -17.66 -1.14 12.07
C VAL A 20 -17.86 -1.61 10.62
N GLU A 21 -19.12 -1.78 10.20
CA GLU A 21 -19.50 -2.00 8.80
C GLU A 21 -19.12 -0.85 7.84
N ASP A 22 -18.72 0.31 8.37
CA ASP A 22 -18.41 1.51 7.58
C ASP A 22 -16.94 1.70 7.20
N ILE A 23 -16.05 0.72 7.47
CA ILE A 23 -14.66 0.78 7.03
C ILE A 23 -14.56 0.54 5.53
N ASN A 24 -13.97 1.50 4.82
CA ASN A 24 -13.74 1.37 3.39
C ASN A 24 -12.36 0.75 3.12
N VAL A 25 -12.29 -0.26 2.28
CA VAL A 25 -11.03 -0.83 1.81
C VAL A 25 -10.61 -0.12 0.52
N ILE A 26 -9.48 0.58 0.57
CA ILE A 26 -8.92 1.26 -0.61
C ILE A 26 -7.90 0.35 -1.28
N TRP A 27 -8.08 0.08 -2.57
CA TRP A 27 -7.18 -0.71 -3.39
C TRP A 27 -6.36 0.18 -4.33
N LEU A 28 -5.02 0.08 -4.23
CA LEU A 28 -4.04 0.93 -4.93
C LEU A 28 -3.10 0.05 -5.76
N HIS A 29 -3.26 0.07 -7.06
CA HIS A 29 -2.51 -0.80 -7.98
C HIS A 29 -1.04 -0.38 -8.15
N GLY A 30 -0.24 -1.22 -8.80
CA GLY A 30 1.16 -0.92 -9.14
C GLY A 30 1.30 -0.06 -10.40
N ALA A 31 2.55 0.30 -10.71
CA ALA A 31 2.89 1.02 -11.93
C ALA A 31 2.46 0.22 -13.17
N ASN A 32 1.94 0.91 -14.19
CA ASN A 32 1.45 0.33 -15.45
C ASN A 32 0.36 -0.74 -15.28
N GLN A 33 -0.39 -0.67 -14.20
CA GLN A 33 -1.53 -1.52 -13.91
C GLN A 33 -2.82 -0.68 -13.87
N SER A 34 -3.90 -1.32 -13.51
CA SER A 34 -5.17 -0.69 -13.17
C SER A 34 -5.77 -1.38 -11.95
N SER A 35 -6.87 -0.85 -11.42
CA SER A 35 -7.60 -1.48 -10.32
C SER A 35 -8.03 -2.92 -10.62
N LEU A 36 -8.15 -3.30 -11.89
CA LEU A 36 -8.49 -4.66 -12.31
C LEU A 36 -7.44 -5.70 -11.88
N SER A 37 -6.20 -5.30 -11.60
CA SER A 37 -5.18 -6.20 -11.08
C SER A 37 -5.55 -6.83 -9.73
N PHE A 38 -6.42 -6.20 -8.95
CA PHE A 38 -6.92 -6.73 -7.68
C PHE A 38 -8.13 -7.65 -7.80
N ARG A 39 -8.69 -7.83 -9.00
CA ARG A 39 -9.95 -8.56 -9.18
C ARG A 39 -9.94 -9.96 -8.55
N TYR A 40 -8.82 -10.67 -8.63
CA TYR A 40 -8.70 -11.98 -8.01
C TYR A 40 -8.78 -11.87 -6.47
N LEU A 41 -7.98 -11.00 -5.87
CA LEU A 41 -7.98 -10.83 -4.42
C LEU A 41 -9.36 -10.39 -3.90
N GLN A 42 -10.03 -9.47 -4.59
CA GLN A 42 -11.39 -9.04 -4.26
C GLN A 42 -12.40 -10.19 -4.25
N THR A 43 -12.35 -11.11 -5.24
CA THR A 43 -13.26 -12.26 -5.27
C THR A 43 -13.07 -13.20 -4.08
N LYS A 44 -11.90 -13.16 -3.44
CA LYS A 44 -11.56 -14.00 -2.28
C LYS A 44 -11.80 -13.31 -0.94
N THR A 45 -11.55 -12.00 -0.86
CA THR A 45 -11.71 -11.23 0.40
C THR A 45 -13.14 -10.79 0.65
N GLN A 46 -13.89 -10.44 -0.39
CA GLN A 46 -15.33 -10.08 -0.36
C GLN A 46 -15.65 -9.00 0.69
N PHE A 47 -14.86 -7.92 0.75
CA PHE A 47 -15.14 -6.81 1.65
C PHE A 47 -16.45 -6.09 1.29
N SER A 48 -17.18 -5.62 2.29
CA SER A 48 -18.49 -4.98 2.08
C SER A 48 -18.42 -3.61 1.40
N LYS A 49 -17.35 -2.84 1.67
CA LYS A 49 -17.12 -1.50 1.10
C LYS A 49 -15.72 -1.39 0.53
N GLU A 50 -15.63 -1.25 -0.78
CA GLU A 50 -14.37 -1.17 -1.49
C GLU A 50 -14.29 0.09 -2.36
N ILE A 51 -13.13 0.71 -2.39
CA ILE A 51 -12.80 1.85 -3.25
C ILE A 51 -11.68 1.43 -4.18
N MET A 52 -12.00 1.26 -5.44
CA MET A 52 -11.06 0.87 -6.48
C MET A 52 -10.47 2.11 -7.14
N ILE A 53 -9.23 2.41 -6.81
CA ILE A 53 -8.55 3.58 -7.36
C ILE A 53 -7.88 3.21 -8.69
N ASN A 54 -8.11 4.05 -9.70
CA ASN A 54 -7.31 4.06 -10.92
C ASN A 54 -6.56 5.38 -11.02
N TYR A 55 -5.28 5.29 -11.24
CA TYR A 55 -4.40 6.43 -11.49
C TYR A 55 -3.46 6.13 -12.67
N SER A 56 -2.94 7.18 -13.28
CA SER A 56 -2.09 7.05 -14.46
C SER A 56 -0.61 7.03 -14.06
N SER A 57 0.15 6.07 -14.59
CA SER A 57 1.61 6.07 -14.48
C SER A 57 2.28 7.15 -15.35
N MET A 58 1.50 7.91 -16.14
CA MET A 58 1.96 9.07 -16.90
C MET A 58 1.95 10.36 -16.07
N ASP A 59 1.22 10.35 -14.94
CA ASP A 59 1.13 11.49 -14.04
C ASP A 59 2.22 11.42 -12.96
N ARG A 60 2.51 12.53 -12.32
CA ARG A 60 3.47 12.59 -11.22
C ARG A 60 2.88 11.98 -9.95
N PHE A 61 3.76 11.51 -9.08
CA PHE A 61 3.35 10.87 -7.82
C PHE A 61 2.40 11.74 -7.00
N TYR A 62 2.71 13.00 -6.80
CA TYR A 62 1.89 13.88 -5.95
C TYR A 62 0.57 14.29 -6.61
N ASP A 63 0.53 14.45 -7.95
CA ASP A 63 -0.71 14.72 -8.66
C ASP A 63 -1.70 13.56 -8.50
N ASN A 64 -1.20 12.32 -8.60
CA ASN A 64 -1.99 11.13 -8.31
C ASN A 64 -2.39 11.05 -6.82
N LEU A 65 -1.48 11.39 -5.90
CA LEU A 65 -1.77 11.34 -4.46
C LEU A 65 -2.88 12.32 -4.08
N ASP A 66 -2.88 13.52 -4.64
CA ASP A 66 -3.92 14.53 -4.44
C ASP A 66 -5.26 14.02 -4.96
N MET A 67 -5.29 13.50 -6.18
CA MET A 67 -6.49 12.91 -6.78
C MET A 67 -7.05 11.74 -5.96
N ILE A 68 -6.18 10.84 -5.46
CA ILE A 68 -6.59 9.71 -4.62
C ILE A 68 -7.17 10.23 -3.30
N THR A 69 -6.53 11.22 -2.70
CA THR A 69 -6.98 11.83 -1.45
C THR A 69 -8.36 12.44 -1.61
N GLU A 70 -8.59 13.22 -2.66
CA GLU A 70 -9.89 13.81 -2.98
C GLU A 70 -11.00 12.77 -3.16
N GLN A 71 -10.72 11.65 -3.83
CA GLN A 71 -11.69 10.57 -4.01
C GLN A 71 -12.07 9.86 -2.72
N CYS A 72 -11.16 9.82 -1.74
CA CYS A 72 -11.33 9.06 -0.50
C CYS A 72 -11.73 9.93 0.70
N GLN A 73 -11.43 11.22 0.69
CA GLN A 73 -11.79 12.12 1.79
C GLN A 73 -13.31 12.09 2.06
N ASN A 74 -13.70 12.28 3.32
CA ASN A 74 -15.09 12.27 3.80
C ASN A 74 -15.83 10.92 3.67
N ARG A 75 -15.11 9.80 3.48
CA ARG A 75 -15.71 8.47 3.38
C ARG A 75 -15.56 7.61 4.65
N GLY A 76 -15.09 8.17 5.77
CA GLY A 76 -14.91 7.47 7.04
C GLY A 76 -13.54 6.81 7.20
N PRO A 77 -13.37 5.85 8.13
CA PRO A 77 -12.11 5.16 8.32
C PRO A 77 -11.78 4.25 7.12
N HIS A 78 -10.48 4.11 6.86
CA HIS A 78 -9.99 3.34 5.74
C HIS A 78 -9.02 2.24 6.17
N PHE A 79 -9.14 1.07 5.55
CA PHE A 79 -8.10 0.06 5.48
C PHE A 79 -7.50 0.11 4.09
N VAL A 80 -6.18 0.19 3.98
CA VAL A 80 -5.53 0.39 2.68
C VAL A 80 -4.80 -0.87 2.21
N VAL A 81 -4.95 -1.23 0.94
CA VAL A 81 -4.22 -2.34 0.31
C VAL A 81 -3.53 -1.81 -0.93
N GLY A 82 -2.20 -1.87 -0.95
CA GLY A 82 -1.40 -1.35 -2.05
C GLY A 82 -0.42 -2.36 -2.60
N HIS A 83 -0.39 -2.55 -3.92
CA HIS A 83 0.61 -3.38 -4.60
C HIS A 83 1.74 -2.53 -5.17
N SER A 84 2.98 -2.96 -4.97
CA SER A 84 4.15 -2.30 -5.55
C SER A 84 4.17 -0.79 -5.23
N MET A 85 4.15 0.08 -6.23
CA MET A 85 4.01 1.53 -6.06
C MET A 85 2.72 1.93 -5.33
N GLY A 86 1.65 1.18 -5.47
CA GLY A 86 0.40 1.41 -4.74
C GLY A 86 0.57 1.36 -3.23
N GLY A 87 1.53 0.57 -2.73
CA GLY A 87 1.88 0.56 -1.30
C GLY A 87 2.58 1.84 -0.83
N LEU A 88 3.28 2.56 -1.70
CA LEU A 88 3.82 3.89 -1.38
C LEU A 88 2.67 4.91 -1.26
N TYR A 89 1.72 4.91 -2.19
CA TYR A 89 0.52 5.75 -2.04
C TYR A 89 -0.24 5.43 -0.77
N ALA A 90 -0.46 4.13 -0.48
CA ALA A 90 -1.13 3.68 0.74
C ALA A 90 -0.48 4.26 2.00
N LEU A 91 0.85 4.24 2.07
CA LEU A 91 1.60 4.80 3.19
C LEU A 91 1.45 6.34 3.26
N HIS A 92 1.57 7.04 2.14
CA HIS A 92 1.38 8.49 2.10
C HIS A 92 -0.02 8.93 2.52
N LEU A 93 -1.06 8.15 2.19
CA LEU A 93 -2.45 8.45 2.56
C LEU A 93 -2.67 8.52 4.07
N THR A 94 -1.82 7.89 4.89
CA THR A 94 -1.91 8.00 6.35
C THR A 94 -1.75 9.42 6.88
N LYS A 95 -1.16 10.32 6.09
CA LYS A 95 -1.02 11.75 6.42
C LYS A 95 -2.30 12.57 6.15
N TYR A 96 -3.16 12.09 5.27
CA TYR A 96 -4.28 12.87 4.73
C TYR A 96 -5.65 12.28 5.06
N LEU A 97 -5.71 10.97 5.30
CA LEU A 97 -6.93 10.24 5.55
C LEU A 97 -6.88 9.53 6.90
N ARG A 98 -8.04 9.23 7.46
CA ARG A 98 -8.15 8.37 8.63
C ARG A 98 -7.92 6.92 8.22
N VAL A 99 -6.66 6.55 8.08
CA VAL A 99 -6.25 5.16 7.85
C VAL A 99 -6.10 4.46 9.20
N ILE A 100 -6.72 3.30 9.38
CA ILE A 100 -6.73 2.52 10.62
C ILE A 100 -5.88 1.26 10.55
N GLY A 101 -5.37 0.93 9.38
CA GLY A 101 -4.47 -0.19 9.14
C GLY A 101 -4.22 -0.39 7.65
N GLY A 102 -3.23 -1.20 7.31
CA GLY A 102 -2.91 -1.41 5.92
C GLY A 102 -2.10 -2.67 5.62
N VAL A 103 -2.18 -3.08 4.37
CA VAL A 103 -1.35 -4.12 3.77
C VAL A 103 -0.68 -3.56 2.52
N SER A 104 0.63 -3.61 2.50
CA SER A 104 1.42 -3.39 1.29
C SER A 104 1.90 -4.74 0.74
N ILE A 105 1.90 -4.88 -0.58
CA ILE A 105 2.26 -6.11 -1.28
C ILE A 105 3.43 -5.78 -2.20
N SER A 106 4.57 -6.41 -2.00
CA SER A 106 5.77 -6.24 -2.84
C SER A 106 6.22 -4.78 -3.03
N THR A 107 6.02 -3.93 -2.00
CA THR A 107 6.26 -2.49 -2.09
C THR A 107 7.73 -2.15 -1.87
N PRO A 108 8.36 -1.35 -2.76
CA PRO A 108 9.77 -0.97 -2.67
C PRO A 108 9.99 0.23 -1.72
N PHE A 109 9.90 0.06 -0.41
CA PHE A 109 10.05 1.17 0.55
C PHE A 109 11.44 1.85 0.54
N ARG A 110 12.49 1.15 0.11
CA ARG A 110 13.82 1.76 -0.10
C ARG A 110 13.94 2.44 -1.46
N GLY A 111 12.89 2.44 -2.25
CA GLY A 111 12.94 2.75 -3.67
C GLY A 111 13.52 1.59 -4.49
N SER A 112 13.33 1.66 -5.78
CA SER A 112 13.77 0.60 -6.68
C SER A 112 15.03 1.03 -7.42
N SER A 113 16.09 0.22 -7.36
CA SER A 113 17.20 0.34 -8.31
C SER A 113 16.77 -0.10 -9.71
N THR A 114 15.70 -0.87 -9.81
CA THR A 114 15.03 -1.19 -11.08
C THR A 114 14.22 -0.02 -11.61
N ALA A 115 13.73 0.90 -10.77
CA ALA A 115 13.18 2.17 -11.26
C ALA A 115 14.29 3.04 -11.86
N ASP A 116 15.49 2.99 -11.28
CA ASP A 116 16.67 3.57 -11.90
C ASP A 116 17.00 2.89 -13.25
N TRP A 117 16.60 1.64 -13.44
CA TRP A 117 16.74 0.90 -14.68
C TRP A 117 15.50 1.06 -15.59
N ALA A 118 14.30 1.07 -15.05
CA ALA A 118 13.06 1.27 -15.81
C ALA A 118 13.02 2.63 -16.52
N LYS A 119 13.70 3.66 -15.97
CA LYS A 119 13.87 4.94 -16.67
C LYS A 119 14.63 4.81 -18.02
N TYR A 120 15.41 3.74 -18.21
CA TYR A 120 16.10 3.45 -19.48
C TYR A 120 15.21 2.64 -20.43
N ILE A 121 14.25 1.87 -19.92
CA ILE A 121 13.33 1.06 -20.75
C ILE A 121 12.11 1.88 -21.15
N VAL A 122 11.61 2.72 -20.24
CA VAL A 122 10.43 3.56 -20.47
C VAL A 122 10.70 4.97 -19.96
N PRO A 123 11.61 5.71 -20.63
CA PRO A 123 12.05 7.03 -20.16
C PRO A 123 10.95 8.10 -20.17
N SER A 124 9.83 7.82 -20.83
CA SER A 124 8.69 8.72 -20.95
C SER A 124 7.71 8.68 -19.75
N TYR A 125 7.90 7.78 -18.77
CA TYR A 125 7.03 7.72 -17.60
C TYR A 125 7.60 8.56 -16.46
N PRO A 126 7.02 9.74 -16.14
CA PRO A 126 7.47 10.61 -15.05
C PRO A 126 7.54 9.89 -13.72
N LEU A 127 6.58 8.99 -13.49
CA LEU A 127 6.43 8.22 -12.28
C LEU A 127 7.67 7.38 -11.91
N PHE A 128 8.40 6.82 -12.87
CA PHE A 128 9.64 6.09 -12.57
C PHE A 128 10.75 7.00 -12.00
N LYS A 129 10.70 8.30 -12.29
CA LYS A 129 11.59 9.28 -11.66
C LYS A 129 11.21 9.49 -10.19
N ASP A 130 9.92 9.41 -9.88
CA ASP A 130 9.37 9.66 -8.55
C ASP A 130 9.52 8.45 -7.60
N ILE A 131 9.78 7.23 -8.09
CA ILE A 131 10.01 6.03 -7.26
C ILE A 131 11.49 5.58 -7.18
N GLY A 132 12.40 6.37 -7.71
CA GLY A 132 13.85 6.16 -7.56
C GLY A 132 14.29 6.32 -6.10
N ARG A 133 15.38 5.65 -5.70
CA ARG A 133 15.87 5.62 -4.30
C ARG A 133 16.10 7.00 -3.65
N LYS A 134 16.36 8.02 -4.45
CA LYS A 134 16.63 9.39 -3.98
C LYS A 134 15.48 10.35 -4.23
N SER A 135 14.35 9.85 -4.73
CA SER A 135 13.17 10.68 -5.01
C SER A 135 12.51 11.17 -3.72
N ASP A 136 11.82 12.29 -3.81
CA ASP A 136 11.11 12.86 -2.68
C ASP A 136 9.98 11.95 -2.15
N PRO A 137 9.17 11.27 -2.99
CA PRO A 137 8.17 10.33 -2.49
C PRO A 137 8.76 9.20 -1.64
N ILE A 138 9.92 8.65 -2.03
CA ILE A 138 10.60 7.60 -1.24
C ILE A 138 11.16 8.15 0.05
N LYS A 139 11.80 9.32 0.04
CA LYS A 139 12.30 9.96 1.26
C LYS A 139 11.18 10.25 2.24
N GLN A 140 10.12 10.91 1.78
CA GLN A 140 8.96 11.24 2.61
C GLN A 140 8.24 9.98 3.12
N ALA A 141 8.13 8.91 2.32
CA ALA A 141 7.59 7.63 2.77
C ALA A 141 8.37 7.08 3.97
N ASN A 142 9.71 7.23 3.98
CA ASN A 142 10.56 6.77 5.08
C ASN A 142 10.57 7.70 6.30
N GLU A 143 10.05 8.91 6.19
CA GLU A 143 9.83 9.85 7.30
C GLU A 143 8.47 9.65 8.00
N ILE A 144 7.55 8.91 7.39
CA ILE A 144 6.25 8.59 7.99
C ILE A 144 6.45 7.54 9.08
N GLU A 145 6.10 7.86 10.31
CA GLU A 145 6.02 6.91 11.41
C GLU A 145 4.65 6.23 11.41
N LEU A 146 4.64 4.90 11.42
CA LEU A 146 3.41 4.10 11.48
C LEU A 146 3.06 3.80 12.94
N ASN A 147 1.92 4.36 13.38
CA ASN A 147 1.33 4.08 14.69
C ASN A 147 0.04 3.26 14.60
N ILE A 148 -0.13 2.56 13.48
CA ILE A 148 -1.29 1.71 13.16
C ILE A 148 -0.80 0.35 12.66
N PRO A 149 -1.60 -0.72 12.80
CA PRO A 149 -1.23 -2.04 12.28
C PRO A 149 -0.92 -1.99 10.79
N TRP A 150 0.26 -2.47 10.41
CA TRP A 150 0.69 -2.52 9.02
C TRP A 150 1.46 -3.79 8.71
N THR A 151 1.10 -4.45 7.62
CA THR A 151 1.79 -5.64 7.15
C THR A 151 2.31 -5.43 5.74
N GLN A 152 3.58 -5.73 5.53
CA GLN A 152 4.17 -5.85 4.20
C GLN A 152 4.25 -7.33 3.81
N ILE A 153 3.59 -7.70 2.73
CA ILE A 153 3.76 -9.02 2.08
C ILE A 153 4.98 -8.93 1.18
N VAL A 154 5.97 -9.78 1.47
CA VAL A 154 7.27 -9.82 0.78
C VAL A 154 7.28 -11.00 -0.18
N SER A 155 7.28 -10.72 -1.47
CA SER A 155 7.43 -11.72 -2.52
C SER A 155 8.90 -12.12 -2.66
N THR A 156 9.19 -13.44 -2.67
CA THR A 156 10.56 -13.94 -2.58
C THR A 156 11.06 -14.69 -3.79
N THR A 157 10.19 -14.96 -4.79
CA THR A 157 10.54 -15.74 -5.96
C THR A 157 10.72 -14.83 -7.18
N GLY A 158 11.91 -14.83 -7.76
CA GLY A 158 12.18 -14.09 -8.98
C GLY A 158 13.67 -14.02 -9.29
N SER A 159 13.98 -13.59 -10.49
CA SER A 159 15.34 -13.36 -10.94
C SER A 159 15.35 -12.14 -11.87
N VAL A 160 16.11 -11.13 -11.49
CA VAL A 160 16.39 -9.99 -12.38
C VAL A 160 17.83 -10.13 -12.86
N PRO A 161 18.12 -10.17 -14.17
CA PRO A 161 19.44 -10.46 -14.72
C PRO A 161 20.47 -9.47 -14.29
N TYR A 162 20.45 -8.52 -13.61
CA TYR A 162 21.48 -7.56 -13.18
C TYR A 162 21.44 -7.22 -11.69
N HIS A 163 20.69 -8.00 -10.91
CA HIS A 163 20.63 -7.87 -9.46
C HIS A 163 21.26 -9.08 -8.77
N ASN A 164 22.41 -8.85 -8.11
CA ASN A 164 23.00 -9.82 -7.21
C ASN A 164 22.26 -9.74 -5.86
N GLY A 165 21.28 -10.60 -5.65
CA GLY A 165 20.55 -10.72 -4.39
C GLY A 165 19.12 -11.17 -4.57
N PRO A 166 18.49 -11.66 -3.49
CA PRO A 166 17.10 -12.10 -3.53
C PRO A 166 16.15 -11.00 -3.99
N ASN A 167 15.25 -11.34 -4.90
CA ASN A 167 14.26 -10.42 -5.46
C ASN A 167 13.04 -11.20 -5.99
N ASP A 168 11.98 -10.49 -6.29
CA ASP A 168 10.72 -11.07 -6.79
C ASP A 168 10.55 -10.96 -8.32
N GLY A 169 11.63 -10.64 -9.03
CA GLY A 169 11.63 -10.35 -10.47
C GLY A 169 11.48 -8.86 -10.80
N VAL A 170 11.15 -8.01 -9.84
CA VAL A 170 11.00 -6.55 -10.02
C VAL A 170 11.65 -5.76 -8.88
N VAL A 171 11.40 -6.16 -7.63
CA VAL A 171 11.86 -5.47 -6.42
C VAL A 171 12.78 -6.40 -5.61
N THR A 172 13.84 -5.84 -5.05
CA THR A 172 14.73 -6.61 -4.16
C THR A 172 14.13 -6.78 -2.77
N LEU A 173 14.40 -7.90 -2.10
CA LEU A 173 13.99 -8.13 -0.72
C LEU A 173 14.45 -6.98 0.18
N ALA A 174 15.69 -6.56 0.05
CA ALA A 174 16.24 -5.44 0.82
C ALA A 174 15.51 -4.10 0.63
N SER A 175 14.78 -3.93 -0.48
CA SER A 175 13.91 -2.77 -0.68
C SER A 175 12.56 -2.95 -0.03
N MET A 176 11.99 -4.14 -0.11
CA MET A 176 10.69 -4.46 0.52
C MET A 176 10.76 -4.48 2.04
N THR A 177 11.89 -4.92 2.63
CA THR A 177 12.09 -5.06 4.09
C THR A 177 12.86 -3.91 4.72
N HIS A 178 12.84 -2.73 4.12
CA HIS A 178 13.65 -1.59 4.55
C HIS A 178 13.17 -0.95 5.85
N ARG A 179 11.88 -0.93 6.11
CA ARG A 179 11.27 -0.30 7.28
C ARG A 179 11.33 -1.24 8.50
N THR A 180 11.24 -0.68 9.70
CA THR A 180 11.28 -1.44 10.96
C THR A 180 9.99 -1.33 11.78
N ASP A 181 9.01 -0.59 11.27
CA ASP A 181 7.77 -0.24 11.96
C ASP A 181 6.53 -0.96 11.37
N MET A 182 6.75 -2.08 10.68
CA MET A 182 5.69 -2.92 10.12
C MET A 182 6.03 -4.41 10.24
N GLU A 183 5.00 -5.24 10.17
CA GLU A 183 5.15 -6.69 10.12
C GLU A 183 5.52 -7.16 8.71
N TYR A 184 6.35 -8.19 8.60
CA TYR A 184 6.73 -8.81 7.33
C TYR A 184 6.21 -10.23 7.25
N ILE A 185 5.56 -10.57 6.11
CA ILE A 185 5.13 -11.93 5.79
C ILE A 185 5.69 -12.29 4.42
N GLU A 186 6.58 -13.28 4.38
CA GLU A 186 7.14 -13.76 3.12
C GLU A 186 6.19 -14.74 2.42
N VAL A 187 6.10 -14.61 1.09
CA VAL A 187 5.34 -15.52 0.23
C VAL A 187 6.20 -15.96 -0.96
N PRO A 188 6.16 -17.25 -1.33
CA PRO A 188 6.99 -17.79 -2.41
C PRO A 188 6.38 -17.50 -3.79
N HIS A 189 6.18 -16.23 -4.10
CA HIS A 189 5.58 -15.72 -5.32
C HIS A 189 6.50 -14.71 -6.00
N THR A 190 6.35 -14.55 -7.30
CA THR A 190 6.89 -13.43 -8.06
C THR A 190 6.08 -12.16 -7.78
N HIS A 191 6.61 -11.01 -8.23
CA HIS A 191 5.99 -9.71 -8.06
C HIS A 191 4.50 -9.65 -8.47
N TYR A 192 4.14 -10.31 -9.55
CA TYR A 192 2.78 -10.28 -10.09
C TYR A 192 1.92 -11.48 -9.65
N GLU A 193 2.51 -12.63 -9.35
CA GLU A 193 1.78 -13.79 -8.85
C GLU A 193 1.10 -13.52 -7.50
N THR A 194 1.66 -12.61 -6.70
CA THR A 194 1.04 -12.14 -5.45
C THR A 194 -0.40 -11.67 -5.65
N MET A 195 -0.72 -11.11 -6.82
CA MET A 195 -2.04 -10.58 -7.13
C MET A 195 -3.09 -11.66 -7.47
N CYS A 196 -2.64 -12.91 -7.70
CA CYS A 196 -3.46 -14.07 -8.02
C CYS A 196 -3.30 -15.20 -6.99
N SER A 197 -2.89 -14.89 -5.76
CA SER A 197 -2.58 -15.84 -4.70
C SER A 197 -3.67 -15.94 -3.65
N ASP A 198 -4.16 -17.17 -3.40
CA ASP A 198 -5.07 -17.43 -2.27
C ASP A 198 -4.40 -17.14 -0.92
N GLN A 199 -3.08 -17.39 -0.81
CA GLN A 199 -2.32 -17.08 0.39
C GLN A 199 -2.32 -15.57 0.67
N VAL A 200 -2.07 -14.77 -0.35
CA VAL A 200 -2.10 -13.29 -0.22
C VAL A 200 -3.50 -12.80 0.14
N ALA A 201 -4.53 -13.31 -0.53
CA ALA A 201 -5.92 -12.96 -0.22
C ALA A 201 -6.27 -13.26 1.24
N LYS A 202 -5.87 -14.44 1.73
CA LYS A 202 -6.07 -14.86 3.13
C LYS A 202 -5.37 -13.89 4.09
N ILE A 203 -4.11 -13.55 3.85
CA ILE A 203 -3.36 -12.60 4.69
C ILE A 203 -4.09 -11.25 4.74
N VAL A 204 -4.50 -10.71 3.59
CA VAL A 204 -5.22 -9.42 3.52
C VAL A 204 -6.51 -9.48 4.34
N ALA A 205 -7.31 -10.55 4.20
CA ALA A 205 -8.55 -10.72 4.94
C ALA A 205 -8.31 -10.85 6.46
N GLU A 206 -7.29 -11.58 6.89
CA GLU A 206 -6.91 -11.75 8.29
C GLU A 206 -6.46 -10.42 8.91
N ARG A 207 -5.67 -9.60 8.19
CA ARG A 207 -5.22 -8.28 8.67
C ARG A 207 -6.35 -7.28 8.77
N TYR A 208 -7.26 -7.27 7.80
CA TYR A 208 -8.48 -6.49 7.90
C TYR A 208 -9.31 -6.90 9.13
N SER A 209 -9.53 -8.20 9.33
CA SER A 209 -10.28 -8.71 10.47
C SER A 209 -9.63 -8.42 11.83
N HIS A 210 -8.28 -8.37 11.87
CA HIS A 210 -7.53 -7.99 13.07
C HIS A 210 -7.78 -6.53 13.43
N VAL A 211 -7.66 -5.63 12.46
CA VAL A 211 -7.93 -4.20 12.64
C VAL A 211 -9.36 -3.95 13.08
N LEU A 212 -10.34 -4.68 12.54
CA LEU A 212 -11.73 -4.60 12.99
C LEU A 212 -11.89 -4.88 14.48
N LYS A 213 -11.17 -5.88 15.01
CA LYS A 213 -11.24 -6.27 16.42
C LYS A 213 -10.57 -5.28 17.36
N GLU A 214 -9.58 -4.51 16.88
CA GLU A 214 -8.90 -3.50 17.69
C GLU A 214 -9.69 -2.18 17.78
N VAL A 215 -10.58 -1.94 16.84
CA VAL A 215 -11.44 -0.75 16.82
C VAL A 215 -12.70 -0.95 17.67
N HIS A 216 -13.05 -2.20 18.02
CA HIS A 216 -14.09 -2.57 18.97
C HIS A 216 -13.58 -2.71 20.39
#